data_2a84deeb97bf780dbb26b2b78fb23752
#
_entry.id   2a84deeb97bf780dbb26b2b78fb23752
#
_cell.length_a   1.000
_cell.length_b   1.000
_cell.length_c   1.000
_cell.angle_alpha   90.00
_cell.angle_beta   90.00
_cell.angle_gamma   90.00
#
_symmetry.space_group_name_H-M   'P 1'
#
loop_
_entity.id
_entity.type
_entity.pdbx_description
1 polymer ?
#
loop_
_entity_poly.entity_id
_entity_poly.type
_entity_poly.pdbx_seq_one_letter_code
_entity_poly.pdbx_strand_id
1 'polypeptide(L)'
;MDDKQAMHAMSIDDAYHVERTLARGPSGVTELVSIDGNGPFVRKKIPSPLAQRNVWAALSACQSNRLPRVEATYELPDRFVIVYDYVPGSTLAQIAEENGRLAPNVAVQLIDQICEAVQELHQHGVIHRDITPANVIVAQDGAHLIDFGIARIRSEASNRSRDTTALGTYGFASPEQYGFAKTDARS
;
A
#
# COMPACT_ATOMS: atom_id res chain seq x y z
N MET A 1 9.33 20.33 -12.69
CA MET A 1 10.40 20.11 -11.69
C MET A 1 11.63 20.85 -12.20
N ASP A 2 12.26 21.65 -11.36
CA ASP A 2 13.50 22.38 -11.67
C ASP A 2 14.67 21.36 -11.70
N ASP A 3 15.68 21.58 -12.57
CA ASP A 3 16.85 20.69 -12.71
C ASP A 3 17.58 20.43 -11.37
N LYS A 4 17.64 21.44 -10.51
CA LYS A 4 18.24 21.32 -9.19
C LYS A 4 17.45 20.38 -8.26
N GLN A 5 16.13 20.43 -8.33
CA GLN A 5 15.25 19.52 -7.57
C GLN A 5 15.35 18.09 -8.10
N ALA A 6 15.44 17.93 -9.44
CA ALA A 6 15.62 16.63 -10.05
C ALA A 6 16.95 15.99 -9.65
N MET A 7 18.05 16.74 -9.67
CA MET A 7 19.38 16.25 -9.22
C MET A 7 19.37 15.85 -7.76
N HIS A 8 18.74 16.65 -6.89
CA HIS A 8 18.63 16.33 -5.47
C HIS A 8 17.82 15.03 -5.22
N ALA A 9 16.69 14.87 -5.89
CA ALA A 9 15.89 13.66 -5.81
C ALA A 9 16.63 12.42 -6.32
N MET A 10 17.39 12.54 -7.40
CA MET A 10 18.24 11.46 -7.91
C MET A 10 19.34 11.08 -6.91
N SER A 11 19.98 12.07 -6.27
CA SER A 11 20.96 11.80 -5.23
C SER A 11 20.37 11.06 -4.02
N ILE A 12 19.12 11.38 -3.64
CA ILE A 12 18.41 10.65 -2.59
C ILE A 12 18.13 9.20 -3.05
N ASP A 13 17.67 9.03 -4.29
CA ASP A 13 17.37 7.69 -4.84
C ASP A 13 18.61 6.80 -4.92
N ASP A 14 19.74 7.38 -5.32
CA ASP A 14 21.04 6.69 -5.46
C ASP A 14 21.65 6.31 -4.09
N ALA A 15 21.27 6.97 -3.01
CA ALA A 15 21.73 6.64 -1.65
C ALA A 15 21.13 5.33 -1.12
N TYR A 16 20.03 4.86 -1.70
CA TYR A 16 19.43 3.58 -1.32
C TYR A 16 20.13 2.41 -1.99
N HIS A 17 20.60 1.47 -1.19
CA HIS A 17 21.09 0.18 -1.66
C HIS A 17 19.94 -0.78 -1.91
N VAL A 18 19.82 -1.34 -3.13
CA VAL A 18 18.80 -2.33 -3.48
C VAL A 18 19.28 -3.71 -3.05
N GLU A 19 18.60 -4.31 -2.08
CA GLU A 19 18.88 -5.66 -1.61
C GLU A 19 18.19 -6.70 -2.50
N ARG A 20 16.93 -6.44 -2.89
CA ARG A 20 16.14 -7.37 -3.69
C ARG A 20 14.96 -6.65 -4.38
N THR A 21 14.66 -7.03 -5.61
CA THR A 21 13.39 -6.66 -6.26
C THR A 21 12.28 -7.58 -5.74
N LEU A 22 11.22 -7.00 -5.19
CA LEU A 22 10.04 -7.72 -4.69
C LEU A 22 8.99 -7.92 -5.78
N ALA A 23 8.77 -6.90 -6.61
CA ALA A 23 7.83 -6.96 -7.73
C ALA A 23 8.23 -6.00 -8.85
N ARG A 24 7.86 -6.34 -10.09
CA ARG A 24 8.06 -5.49 -11.26
C ARG A 24 6.89 -5.68 -12.23
N GLY A 25 6.30 -4.59 -12.69
CA GLY A 25 5.18 -4.64 -13.63
C GLY A 25 4.81 -3.25 -14.17
N PRO A 26 3.71 -3.14 -14.91
CA PRO A 26 3.24 -1.87 -15.49
C PRO A 26 2.97 -0.78 -14.45
N SER A 27 2.58 -1.17 -13.22
CA SER A 27 2.35 -0.26 -12.09
C SER A 27 3.64 0.24 -11.42
N GLY A 28 4.81 -0.24 -11.85
CA GLY A 28 6.11 0.19 -11.34
C GLY A 28 6.98 -0.94 -10.82
N VAL A 29 7.93 -0.58 -9.96
CA VAL A 29 8.89 -1.51 -9.34
C VAL A 29 8.81 -1.35 -7.84
N THR A 30 8.76 -2.49 -7.13
CA THR A 30 8.83 -2.56 -5.66
C THR A 30 10.10 -3.29 -5.27
N GLU A 31 10.90 -2.68 -4.41
CA GLU A 31 12.23 -3.14 -4.01
C GLU A 31 12.37 -3.16 -2.49
N LEU A 32 13.11 -4.11 -1.98
CA LEU A 32 13.64 -4.08 -0.62
C LEU A 32 14.95 -3.29 -0.67
N VAL A 33 15.07 -2.29 0.18
CA VAL A 33 16.22 -1.37 0.18
C VAL A 33 16.71 -1.07 1.59
N SER A 34 17.95 -0.64 1.68
CA SER A 34 18.54 -0.06 2.90
C SER A 34 19.25 1.25 2.59
N ILE A 35 19.48 2.08 3.59
CA ILE A 35 20.22 3.34 3.48
C ILE A 35 21.06 3.56 4.74
N ASP A 36 22.35 3.85 4.58
CA ASP A 36 23.29 4.10 5.68
C ASP A 36 23.24 3.06 6.80
N GLY A 37 23.06 1.79 6.43
CA GLY A 37 22.95 0.67 7.38
C GLY A 37 21.61 0.58 8.11
N ASN A 38 20.65 1.45 7.79
CA ASN A 38 19.28 1.40 8.30
C ASN A 38 18.36 0.67 7.33
N GLY A 39 17.32 0.03 7.86
CA GLY A 39 16.34 -0.73 7.09
C GLY A 39 16.13 -2.13 7.65
N PRO A 40 15.57 -3.05 6.91
CA PRO A 40 15.13 -2.86 5.53
C PRO A 40 13.87 -2.00 5.39
N PHE A 41 13.76 -1.33 4.23
CA PHE A 41 12.57 -0.59 3.81
C PHE A 41 12.02 -1.14 2.51
N VAL A 42 10.76 -0.84 2.21
CA VAL A 42 10.17 -1.06 0.90
C VAL A 42 10.19 0.25 0.12
N ARG A 43 10.84 0.26 -1.04
CA ARG A 43 10.82 1.37 -2.00
C ARG A 43 9.94 1.00 -3.20
N LYS A 44 8.91 1.79 -3.46
CA LYS A 44 8.02 1.62 -4.63
C LYS A 44 8.20 2.80 -5.57
N LYS A 45 8.61 2.52 -6.83
CA LYS A 45 8.77 3.50 -7.91
C LYS A 45 7.60 3.38 -8.86
N ILE A 46 6.68 4.33 -8.83
CA ILE A 46 5.43 4.35 -9.60
C ILE A 46 5.57 5.31 -10.78
N PRO A 47 5.21 4.94 -12.01
CA PRO A 47 5.16 5.90 -13.12
C PRO A 47 4.33 7.13 -12.76
N SER A 48 4.85 8.34 -13.00
CA SER A 48 4.24 9.61 -12.55
C SER A 48 2.76 9.77 -12.93
N PRO A 49 2.27 9.29 -14.10
CA PRO A 49 0.85 9.37 -14.45
C PRO A 49 -0.05 8.45 -13.61
N LEU A 50 0.50 7.41 -12.99
CA LEU A 50 -0.23 6.44 -12.17
C LEU A 50 -0.15 6.74 -10.67
N ALA A 51 0.68 7.71 -10.28
CA ALA A 51 0.95 8.02 -8.89
C ALA A 51 -0.23 8.71 -8.21
N GLN A 52 -0.73 8.11 -7.14
CA GLN A 52 -1.80 8.67 -6.31
C GLN A 52 -1.20 9.42 -5.11
N ARG A 53 -0.58 10.56 -5.37
CA ARG A 53 0.18 11.36 -4.39
C ARG A 53 -0.61 11.70 -3.13
N ASN A 54 -1.89 12.01 -3.30
CA ASN A 54 -2.78 12.38 -2.18
C ASN A 54 -3.02 11.20 -1.23
N VAL A 55 -3.06 9.96 -1.74
CA VAL A 55 -3.15 8.75 -0.92
C VAL A 55 -1.91 8.62 -0.04
N TRP A 56 -0.73 8.78 -0.62
CA TRP A 56 0.53 8.66 0.14
C TRP A 56 0.71 9.80 1.14
N ALA A 57 0.29 11.01 0.81
CA ALA A 57 0.27 12.13 1.76
C ALA A 57 -0.68 11.85 2.95
N ALA A 58 -1.85 11.25 2.71
CA ALA A 58 -2.77 10.85 3.76
C ALA A 58 -2.21 9.71 4.62
N LEU A 59 -1.57 8.71 3.99
CA LEU A 59 -0.91 7.60 4.69
C LEU A 59 0.23 8.08 5.60
N SER A 60 0.98 9.10 5.20
CA SER A 60 2.03 9.70 6.04
C SER A 60 1.50 10.33 7.34
N ALA A 61 0.19 10.62 7.41
CA ALA A 61 -0.47 11.16 8.59
C ALA A 61 -1.07 10.06 9.50
N CYS A 62 -1.17 8.82 9.02
CA CYS A 62 -1.66 7.69 9.80
C CYS A 62 -0.65 7.32 10.90
N GLN A 63 -1.16 6.95 12.08
CA GLN A 63 -0.34 6.59 13.24
C GLN A 63 -0.53 5.14 13.69
N SER A 64 -1.40 4.38 13.02
CA SER A 64 -1.63 2.98 13.34
C SER A 64 -0.36 2.15 13.09
N ASN A 65 0.04 1.36 14.08
CA ASN A 65 1.12 0.39 13.93
C ASN A 65 0.73 -0.83 13.07
N ARG A 66 -0.54 -0.89 12.61
CA ARG A 66 -1.05 -1.90 11.67
C ARG A 66 -0.86 -1.51 10.20
N LEU A 67 -0.30 -0.33 9.95
CA LEU A 67 0.04 0.19 8.63
C LEU A 67 1.55 0.43 8.56
N PRO A 68 2.22 0.16 7.44
CA PRO A 68 3.61 0.51 7.28
C PRO A 68 3.77 2.04 7.29
N ARG A 69 4.71 2.55 8.09
CA ARG A 69 4.98 3.98 8.17
C ARG A 69 5.66 4.47 6.90
N VAL A 70 5.18 5.57 6.34
CA VAL A 70 5.83 6.23 5.21
C VAL A 70 7.04 7.03 5.71
N GLU A 71 8.24 6.64 5.28
CA GLU A 71 9.50 7.27 5.66
C GLU A 71 9.87 8.43 4.75
N ALA A 72 9.65 8.27 3.43
CA ALA A 72 9.96 9.32 2.46
C ALA A 72 9.09 9.22 1.21
N THR A 73 8.84 10.36 0.60
CA THR A 73 8.29 10.46 -0.76
C THR A 73 9.07 11.50 -1.55
N TYR A 74 9.37 11.22 -2.81
CA TYR A 74 10.04 12.17 -3.71
C TYR A 74 9.70 11.90 -5.18
N GLU A 75 9.94 12.92 -6.02
CA GLU A 75 9.69 12.85 -7.46
C GLU A 75 11.00 12.66 -8.22
N LEU A 76 11.04 11.65 -9.06
CA LEU A 76 12.01 11.54 -10.14
C LEU A 76 11.39 12.07 -11.44
N PRO A 77 12.15 12.30 -12.52
CA PRO A 77 11.62 12.89 -13.76
C PRO A 77 10.40 12.18 -14.35
N ASP A 78 10.34 10.85 -14.24
CA ASP A 78 9.27 10.01 -14.79
C ASP A 78 8.53 9.17 -13.75
N ARG A 79 8.91 9.25 -12.47
CA ARG A 79 8.40 8.39 -11.40
C ARG A 79 8.17 9.15 -10.11
N PHE A 80 7.13 8.75 -9.41
CA PHE A 80 6.92 9.06 -8.00
C PHE A 80 7.47 7.91 -7.16
N VAL A 81 8.25 8.22 -6.16
CA VAL A 81 8.90 7.24 -5.29
C VAL A 81 8.36 7.35 -3.88
N ILE A 82 8.07 6.20 -3.29
CA ILE A 82 7.66 6.07 -1.90
C ILE A 82 8.60 5.08 -1.23
N VAL A 83 9.04 5.44 -0.01
CA VAL A 83 9.77 4.55 0.89
C VAL A 83 8.97 4.40 2.17
N TYR A 84 8.75 3.18 2.59
CA TYR A 84 7.99 2.86 3.81
C TYR A 84 8.56 1.63 4.51
N ASP A 85 8.17 1.42 5.76
CA ASP A 85 8.66 0.33 6.59
C ASP A 85 8.43 -1.03 5.93
N TYR A 86 9.44 -1.89 5.98
CA TYR A 86 9.28 -3.29 5.66
C TYR A 86 8.67 -4.03 6.85
N VAL A 87 7.56 -4.72 6.63
CA VAL A 87 6.90 -5.56 7.63
C VAL A 87 7.41 -7.00 7.45
N PRO A 88 8.19 -7.55 8.38
CA PRO A 88 8.68 -8.93 8.31
C PRO A 88 7.56 -9.91 8.67
N GLY A 89 7.37 -10.95 7.86
CA GLY A 89 6.36 -11.99 8.10
C GLY A 89 5.91 -12.65 6.81
N SER A 90 4.97 -13.58 6.95
CA SER A 90 4.29 -14.23 5.82
C SER A 90 2.96 -13.57 5.54
N THR A 91 2.56 -13.53 4.28
CA THR A 91 1.20 -13.08 3.96
C THR A 91 0.17 -14.08 4.48
N LEU A 92 -1.02 -13.59 4.78
CA LEU A 92 -2.13 -14.46 5.19
C LEU A 92 -2.48 -15.48 4.10
N ALA A 93 -2.25 -15.14 2.81
CA ALA A 93 -2.39 -16.06 1.69
C ALA A 93 -1.39 -17.22 1.78
N GLN A 94 -0.10 -16.92 2.03
CA GLN A 94 0.93 -17.96 2.22
C GLN A 94 0.63 -18.86 3.41
N ILE A 95 0.22 -18.26 4.53
CA ILE A 95 -0.15 -19.03 5.74
C ILE A 95 -1.33 -19.95 5.45
N ALA A 96 -2.35 -19.47 4.71
CA ALA A 96 -3.51 -20.28 4.35
C ALA A 96 -3.15 -21.42 3.38
N GLU A 97 -2.23 -21.18 2.45
CA GLU A 97 -1.73 -22.19 1.52
C GLU A 97 -0.91 -23.28 2.24
N GLU A 98 -0.03 -22.89 3.16
CA GLU A 98 0.85 -23.81 3.89
C GLU A 98 0.12 -24.60 4.97
N ASN A 99 -0.77 -23.94 5.72
CA ASN A 99 -1.39 -24.50 6.93
C ASN A 99 -2.89 -24.80 6.79
N GLY A 100 -3.50 -24.43 5.66
CA GLY A 100 -4.94 -24.55 5.45
C GLY A 100 -5.72 -23.53 6.27
N ARG A 101 -6.74 -24.00 7.01
CA ARG A 101 -7.64 -23.11 7.75
C ARG A 101 -7.03 -22.67 9.08
N LEU A 102 -7.12 -21.38 9.37
CA LEU A 102 -6.78 -20.84 10.69
C LEU A 102 -7.77 -21.27 11.75
N ALA A 103 -7.29 -21.39 12.99
CA ALA A 103 -8.18 -21.55 14.14
C ALA A 103 -9.10 -20.31 14.26
N PRO A 104 -10.41 -20.49 14.57
CA PRO A 104 -11.36 -19.37 14.56
C PRO A 104 -10.96 -18.20 15.46
N ASN A 105 -10.40 -18.45 16.62
CA ASN A 105 -9.94 -17.42 17.54
C ASN A 105 -8.78 -16.60 16.95
N VAL A 106 -7.84 -17.24 16.24
CA VAL A 106 -6.74 -16.57 15.57
C VAL A 106 -7.27 -15.71 14.41
N ALA A 107 -8.20 -16.26 13.61
CA ALA A 107 -8.82 -15.53 12.51
C ALA A 107 -9.55 -14.26 12.99
N VAL A 108 -10.30 -14.36 14.08
CA VAL A 108 -11.00 -13.21 14.69
C VAL A 108 -9.99 -12.13 15.12
N GLN A 109 -8.91 -12.51 15.81
CA GLN A 109 -7.88 -11.54 16.23
C GLN A 109 -7.24 -10.80 15.04
N LEU A 110 -6.91 -11.53 13.96
CA LEU A 110 -6.33 -10.92 12.77
C LEU A 110 -7.32 -9.98 12.08
N ILE A 111 -8.60 -10.36 12.01
CA ILE A 111 -9.66 -9.50 11.44
C ILE A 111 -9.82 -8.22 12.26
N ASP A 112 -9.86 -8.30 13.59
CA ASP A 112 -9.97 -7.13 14.47
C ASP A 112 -8.81 -6.15 14.21
N GLN A 113 -7.58 -6.65 14.11
CA GLN A 113 -6.40 -5.82 13.81
C GLN A 113 -6.46 -5.18 12.42
N ILE A 114 -6.98 -5.88 11.41
CA ILE A 114 -7.19 -5.31 10.09
C ILE A 114 -8.31 -4.25 10.11
N CYS A 115 -9.37 -4.47 10.90
CA CYS A 115 -10.40 -3.45 11.10
C CYS A 115 -9.83 -2.17 11.74
N GLU A 116 -8.90 -2.27 12.68
CA GLU A 116 -8.18 -1.11 13.25
C GLU A 116 -7.41 -0.34 12.16
N ALA A 117 -6.66 -1.06 11.30
CA ALA A 117 -5.94 -0.44 10.18
C ALA A 117 -6.89 0.27 9.21
N VAL A 118 -7.99 -0.38 8.84
CA VAL A 118 -9.00 0.16 7.93
C VAL A 118 -9.71 1.37 8.54
N GLN A 119 -10.01 1.34 9.83
CA GLN A 119 -10.61 2.48 10.54
C GLN A 119 -9.70 3.71 10.49
N GLU A 120 -8.40 3.54 10.72
CA GLU A 120 -7.41 4.61 10.62
C GLU A 120 -7.38 5.19 9.19
N LEU A 121 -7.32 4.34 8.17
CA LEU A 121 -7.37 4.78 6.77
C LEU A 121 -8.62 5.60 6.47
N HIS A 122 -9.79 5.13 6.92
CA HIS A 122 -11.07 5.82 6.70
C HIS A 122 -11.15 7.17 7.42
N GLN A 123 -10.55 7.32 8.60
CA GLN A 123 -10.42 8.59 9.31
C GLN A 123 -9.60 9.62 8.51
N HIS A 124 -8.57 9.16 7.77
CA HIS A 124 -7.77 9.96 6.86
C HIS A 124 -8.35 10.06 5.44
N GLY A 125 -9.58 9.57 5.24
CA GLY A 125 -10.27 9.62 3.96
C GLY A 125 -9.74 8.65 2.90
N VAL A 126 -8.90 7.68 3.26
CA VAL A 126 -8.36 6.68 2.34
C VAL A 126 -9.26 5.44 2.31
N ILE A 127 -9.57 4.95 1.12
CA ILE A 127 -10.24 3.67 0.87
C ILE A 127 -9.19 2.75 0.25
N HIS A 128 -8.91 1.58 0.86
CA HIS A 128 -7.84 0.67 0.43
C HIS A 128 -8.15 -0.04 -0.90
N ARG A 129 -9.36 -0.57 -1.06
CA ARG A 129 -9.90 -1.20 -2.27
C ARG A 129 -9.28 -2.55 -2.67
N ASP A 130 -8.30 -3.06 -1.94
CA ASP A 130 -7.67 -4.35 -2.21
C ASP A 130 -7.32 -5.10 -0.90
N ILE A 131 -8.30 -5.21 0.00
CA ILE A 131 -8.13 -5.98 1.23
C ILE A 131 -8.26 -7.46 0.89
N THR A 132 -7.12 -8.13 0.76
CA THR A 132 -7.03 -9.55 0.41
C THR A 132 -6.01 -10.25 1.31
N PRO A 133 -6.04 -11.58 1.43
CA PRO A 133 -5.04 -12.30 2.20
C PRO A 133 -3.60 -12.10 1.71
N ALA A 134 -3.39 -11.74 0.45
CA ALA A 134 -2.08 -11.44 -0.12
C ALA A 134 -1.54 -10.07 0.36
N ASN A 135 -2.43 -9.16 0.75
CA ASN A 135 -2.11 -7.81 1.22
C ASN A 135 -2.16 -7.66 2.75
N VAL A 136 -2.23 -8.78 3.47
CA VAL A 136 -2.13 -8.84 4.92
C VAL A 136 -0.90 -9.64 5.30
N ILE A 137 0.06 -9.02 5.99
CA ILE A 137 1.22 -9.70 6.58
C ILE A 137 0.91 -10.02 8.04
N VAL A 138 1.18 -11.24 8.44
CA VAL A 138 1.14 -11.67 9.84
C VAL A 138 2.56 -11.64 10.38
N ALA A 139 2.86 -10.62 11.16
CA ALA A 139 4.13 -10.41 11.85
C ALA A 139 4.07 -10.91 13.29
N GLN A 140 5.15 -10.76 14.06
CA GLN A 140 5.19 -11.18 15.47
C GLN A 140 4.19 -10.42 16.36
N ASP A 141 3.92 -9.16 16.03
CA ASP A 141 2.99 -8.27 16.76
C ASP A 141 1.56 -8.30 16.21
N GLY A 142 1.31 -9.10 15.18
CA GLY A 142 -0.02 -9.31 14.59
C GLY A 142 -0.13 -8.99 13.11
N ALA A 143 -1.37 -8.69 12.67
CA ALA A 143 -1.66 -8.42 11.27
C ALA A 143 -1.34 -6.97 10.88
N HIS A 144 -0.75 -6.80 9.70
CA HIS A 144 -0.48 -5.51 9.07
C HIS A 144 -1.07 -5.48 7.67
N LEU A 145 -1.76 -4.40 7.33
CA LEU A 145 -2.31 -4.19 6.00
C LEU A 145 -1.28 -3.45 5.14
N ILE A 146 -0.97 -4.03 3.99
CA ILE A 146 0.03 -3.52 3.05
C ILE A 146 -0.55 -3.32 1.64
N ASP A 147 0.23 -2.71 0.75
CA ASP A 147 -0.05 -2.44 -0.67
C ASP A 147 -1.25 -1.55 -0.97
N PHE A 148 -0.96 -0.27 -1.08
CA PHE A 148 -1.92 0.80 -1.41
C PHE A 148 -1.94 1.13 -2.92
N GLY A 149 -1.64 0.16 -3.78
CA GLY A 149 -1.50 0.36 -5.23
C GLY A 149 -2.75 0.88 -5.93
N ILE A 150 -3.93 0.53 -5.43
CA ILE A 150 -5.23 0.98 -5.93
C ILE A 150 -6.07 1.73 -4.88
N ALA A 151 -5.46 2.11 -3.75
CA ALA A 151 -6.11 2.91 -2.72
C ALA A 151 -6.51 4.30 -3.28
N ARG A 152 -7.53 4.94 -2.69
CA ARG A 152 -8.10 6.19 -3.19
C ARG A 152 -8.52 7.13 -2.06
N ILE A 153 -8.46 8.44 -2.32
CA ILE A 153 -9.04 9.45 -1.44
C ILE A 153 -10.56 9.55 -1.65
N ARG A 154 -11.31 9.48 -0.57
CA ARG A 154 -12.79 9.52 -0.56
C ARG A 154 -13.38 10.79 -1.20
N SER A 155 -12.71 11.94 -1.05
CA SER A 155 -13.14 13.22 -1.65
C SER A 155 -13.07 13.22 -3.18
N GLU A 156 -12.08 12.53 -3.77
CA GLU A 156 -11.93 12.39 -5.22
C GLU A 156 -13.00 11.48 -5.82
N ALA A 157 -13.55 10.56 -5.01
CA ALA A 157 -14.67 9.71 -5.40
C ALA A 157 -15.97 10.51 -5.63
N SER A 158 -16.13 11.70 -5.00
CA SER A 158 -17.36 12.49 -5.11
C SER A 158 -17.58 13.13 -6.48
N ASN A 159 -16.51 13.36 -7.27
CA ASN A 159 -16.58 14.09 -8.54
C ASN A 159 -16.78 13.19 -9.79
N ARG A 160 -16.70 11.87 -9.65
CA ARG A 160 -16.97 10.93 -10.77
C ARG A 160 -18.19 10.10 -10.44
N SER A 161 -19.13 10.01 -11.38
CA SER A 161 -20.40 9.30 -11.18
C SER A 161 -20.27 7.78 -11.10
N ARG A 162 -19.15 7.20 -11.56
CA ARG A 162 -18.82 5.75 -11.50
C ARG A 162 -17.30 5.58 -11.51
N ASP A 163 -16.81 4.52 -10.87
CA ASP A 163 -15.46 4.04 -11.13
C ASP A 163 -15.46 3.40 -12.53
N THR A 164 -14.77 4.05 -13.49
CA THR A 164 -14.80 3.64 -14.92
C THR A 164 -13.91 2.44 -15.23
N THR A 165 -13.15 1.95 -14.25
CA THR A 165 -12.23 0.83 -14.41
C THR A 165 -12.53 -0.19 -13.31
N ALA A 166 -12.75 -1.46 -13.70
CA ALA A 166 -12.82 -2.56 -12.75
C ALA A 166 -11.47 -2.68 -12.05
N LEU A 167 -11.45 -2.46 -10.74
CA LEU A 167 -10.24 -2.48 -9.90
C LEU A 167 -10.50 -3.37 -8.70
N GLY A 168 -9.51 -4.17 -8.35
CA GLY A 168 -9.56 -5.08 -7.20
C GLY A 168 -9.29 -6.52 -7.60
N THR A 169 -9.05 -7.35 -6.61
CA THR A 169 -8.74 -8.76 -6.79
C THR A 169 -10.02 -9.59 -6.94
N TYR A 170 -10.12 -10.38 -8.00
CA TYR A 170 -11.28 -11.26 -8.24
C TYR A 170 -11.56 -12.16 -7.03
N GLY A 171 -12.83 -12.24 -6.63
CA GLY A 171 -13.27 -13.01 -5.46
C GLY A 171 -13.22 -12.25 -4.13
N PHE A 172 -12.56 -11.07 -4.08
CA PHE A 172 -12.47 -10.20 -2.91
C PHE A 172 -13.06 -8.80 -3.16
N ALA A 173 -13.00 -8.33 -4.39
CA ALA A 173 -13.53 -7.02 -4.75
C ALA A 173 -15.06 -6.96 -4.58
N SER A 174 -15.56 -5.84 -4.04
CA SER A 174 -16.97 -5.59 -3.90
C SER A 174 -17.64 -5.36 -5.27
N PRO A 175 -18.98 -5.57 -5.40
CA PRO A 175 -19.68 -5.39 -6.68
C PRO A 175 -19.47 -4.02 -7.32
N GLU A 176 -19.42 -2.94 -6.51
CA GLU A 176 -19.20 -1.59 -6.99
C GLU A 176 -17.82 -1.39 -7.62
N GLN A 177 -16.79 -2.14 -7.19
CA GLN A 177 -15.43 -2.09 -7.77
C GLN A 177 -15.38 -2.63 -9.21
N TYR A 178 -16.39 -3.41 -9.62
CA TYR A 178 -16.54 -3.84 -11.02
C TYR A 178 -17.22 -2.78 -11.91
N GLY A 179 -17.39 -1.55 -11.43
CA GLY A 179 -17.92 -0.43 -12.20
C GLY A 179 -19.44 -0.28 -12.15
N PHE A 180 -20.14 -1.04 -11.30
CA PHE A 180 -21.60 -0.94 -11.16
C PHE A 180 -22.06 0.26 -10.34
N ALA A 181 -21.22 0.72 -9.39
CA ALA A 181 -21.51 1.85 -8.51
C ALA A 181 -20.21 2.55 -8.07
N LYS A 182 -20.34 3.57 -7.21
CA LYS A 182 -19.18 4.22 -6.56
C LYS A 182 -18.66 3.35 -5.42
N THR A 183 -17.34 3.25 -5.29
CA THR A 183 -16.70 2.71 -4.10
C THR A 183 -16.78 3.70 -2.93
N ASP A 184 -17.06 3.20 -1.74
CA ASP A 184 -17.05 3.96 -0.48
C ASP A 184 -16.35 3.15 0.63
N ALA A 185 -16.48 3.61 1.89
CA ALA A 185 -15.87 2.96 3.04
C ALA A 185 -16.39 1.53 3.36
N ARG A 186 -17.38 1.05 2.62
CA ARG A 186 -17.93 -0.32 2.73
C ARG A 186 -17.44 -1.26 1.61
N SER A 187 -16.65 -0.71 0.69
CA SER A 187 -16.14 -1.44 -0.49
C SER A 187 -14.85 -2.17 -0.20
#